data_a4146200215ce910f8e239f1ca051d9d
#
_entry.id   a4146200215ce910f8e239f1ca051d9d
#
_cell.length_a   1.000
_cell.length_b   1.000
_cell.length_c   1.000
_cell.angle_alpha   90.00
_cell.angle_beta   90.00
_cell.angle_gamma   90.00
#
_symmetry.space_group_name_H-M   'P 1'
#
loop_
_entity.id
_entity.type
_entity.pdbx_description
1 polymer ?
#
loop_
_entity_poly.entity_id
_entity_poly.type
_entity_poly.pdbx_seq_one_letter_code
_entity_poly.pdbx_strand_id
1 'polypeptide(L)'
;QVIQSLENNEVDFSLVSIMPTTLRVDHMDLLQNKLFLVGNMEREFKHGPYGKSLLSQLPLIFREKGSGTRQVMESFLKKQNVPVIRKLELTSNEAVKQAVRAGLGYSIMPLIGLRNELLNKQLQIIPMKGLPIKTTWRLIWLSGKKHSPVAKAFLSYLKKERARIIENTFRWFEEYE
;
A
#
# COMPACT_ATOMS: atom_id res chain seq x y z
N GLN A 1 6.25 5.61 14.04
CA GLN A 1 5.75 7.01 13.96
C GLN A 1 4.23 7.07 14.11
N VAL A 2 3.42 6.57 13.16
CA VAL A 2 1.94 6.65 13.20
C VAL A 2 1.33 5.98 14.45
N ILE A 3 1.83 4.81 14.84
CA ILE A 3 1.38 4.10 16.05
C ILE A 3 1.77 4.86 17.32
N GLN A 4 2.96 5.45 17.33
CA GLN A 4 3.41 6.28 18.45
C GLN A 4 2.53 7.50 18.67
N SER A 5 2.19 8.23 17.60
CA SER A 5 1.28 9.38 17.70
C SER A 5 -0.11 8.98 18.22
N LEU A 6 -0.59 7.78 17.86
CA LEU A 6 -1.83 7.26 18.39
C LEU A 6 -1.70 6.91 19.89
N GLU A 7 -0.61 6.24 20.29
CA GLU A 7 -0.30 5.88 21.68
C GLU A 7 -0.16 7.11 22.57
N ASN A 8 0.55 8.13 22.09
CA ASN A 8 0.71 9.42 22.77
C ASN A 8 -0.55 10.29 22.77
N ASN A 9 -1.64 9.81 22.16
CA ASN A 9 -2.90 10.55 22.04
C ASN A 9 -2.78 11.90 21.28
N GLU A 10 -1.80 12.00 20.38
CA GLU A 10 -1.60 13.17 19.50
C GLU A 10 -2.62 13.19 18.36
N VAL A 11 -3.20 12.03 18.02
CA VAL A 11 -4.24 11.88 17.01
C VAL A 11 -5.40 11.03 17.52
N ASP A 12 -6.60 11.28 17.01
CA ASP A 12 -7.78 10.47 17.34
C ASP A 12 -7.83 9.15 16.59
N PHE A 13 -7.36 9.17 15.34
CA PHE A 13 -7.38 8.02 14.43
C PHE A 13 -6.08 7.89 13.65
N SER A 14 -5.78 6.67 13.24
CA SER A 14 -4.68 6.39 12.33
C SER A 14 -5.12 5.42 11.24
N LEU A 15 -4.59 5.59 10.04
CA LEU A 15 -4.85 4.70 8.91
C LEU A 15 -3.68 3.72 8.77
N VAL A 16 -3.97 2.41 8.83
CA VAL A 16 -2.96 1.37 8.76
C VAL A 16 -3.37 0.23 7.83
N SER A 17 -2.39 -0.45 7.23
CA SER A 17 -2.59 -1.71 6.48
C SER A 17 -2.10 -2.94 7.25
N ILE A 18 -1.36 -2.72 8.34
CA ILE A 18 -0.88 -3.75 9.26
C ILE A 18 -1.31 -3.35 10.66
N MET A 19 -2.01 -4.25 11.36
CA MET A 19 -2.46 -4.00 12.73
C MET A 19 -1.26 -3.97 13.69
N PRO A 20 -1.21 -3.01 14.63
CA PRO A 20 -0.20 -3.02 15.68
C PRO A 20 -0.41 -4.22 16.61
N THR A 21 0.70 -4.83 17.03
CA THR A 21 0.71 -5.93 18.00
C THR A 21 0.98 -5.46 19.43
N THR A 22 1.51 -4.24 19.56
CA THR A 22 1.94 -3.66 20.85
C THR A 22 0.89 -2.74 21.48
N LEU A 23 -0.17 -2.41 20.76
CA LEU A 23 -1.17 -1.44 21.19
C LEU A 23 -2.57 -2.03 21.05
N ARG A 24 -3.38 -1.92 22.10
CA ARG A 24 -4.78 -2.34 22.05
C ARG A 24 -5.63 -1.29 21.34
N VAL A 25 -6.16 -1.66 20.19
CA VAL A 25 -6.92 -0.76 19.32
C VAL A 25 -8.24 -1.37 18.88
N ASP A 26 -9.26 -0.53 18.75
CA ASP A 26 -10.46 -0.82 17.97
C ASP A 26 -10.25 -0.37 16.54
N HIS A 27 -11.02 -0.92 15.60
CA HIS A 27 -10.82 -0.59 14.19
C HIS A 27 -12.11 -0.62 13.37
N MET A 28 -12.04 -0.01 12.22
CA MET A 28 -13.01 -0.13 11.13
C MET A 28 -12.27 -0.42 9.83
N ASP A 29 -12.64 -1.52 9.18
CA ASP A 29 -12.14 -1.84 7.85
C ASP A 29 -12.68 -0.82 6.85
N LEU A 30 -11.81 -0.26 6.03
CA LEU A 30 -12.18 0.72 5.01
C LEU A 30 -12.28 0.07 3.64
N LEU A 31 -11.15 -0.31 3.05
CA LEU A 31 -11.12 -0.94 1.74
C LEU A 31 -9.93 -1.91 1.60
N GLN A 32 -10.00 -2.78 0.61
CA GLN A 32 -8.92 -3.68 0.29
C GLN A 32 -7.76 -2.91 -0.32
N ASN A 33 -6.54 -3.18 0.12
CA ASN A 33 -5.32 -2.64 -0.46
C ASN A 33 -4.67 -3.74 -1.32
N LYS A 34 -4.46 -3.46 -2.60
CA LYS A 34 -3.82 -4.36 -3.57
C LYS A 34 -2.44 -3.81 -3.93
N LEU A 35 -1.38 -4.60 -3.73
CA LEU A 35 -0.02 -4.20 -4.09
C LEU A 35 0.47 -5.03 -5.27
N PHE A 36 0.98 -4.35 -6.29
CA PHE A 36 1.49 -4.95 -7.53
C PHE A 36 2.96 -4.62 -7.74
N LEU A 37 3.66 -5.46 -8.49
CA LEU A 37 4.97 -5.10 -9.05
C LEU A 37 4.76 -4.11 -10.19
N VAL A 38 5.47 -2.99 -10.13
CA VAL A 38 5.32 -1.85 -11.03
C VAL A 38 6.66 -1.47 -11.64
N GLY A 39 6.66 -1.15 -12.91
CA GLY A 39 7.80 -0.62 -13.68
C GLY A 39 7.37 0.51 -14.61
N ASN A 40 8.34 1.21 -15.19
CA ASN A 40 8.08 2.15 -16.28
C ASN A 40 7.81 1.40 -17.59
N MET A 41 7.58 2.14 -18.69
CA MET A 41 7.23 1.57 -19.99
C MET A 41 8.44 1.26 -20.89
N GLU A 42 9.67 1.53 -20.45
CA GLU A 42 10.87 1.30 -21.28
C GLU A 42 11.14 -0.17 -21.57
N ARG A 43 10.88 -1.04 -20.57
CA ARG A 43 10.93 -2.49 -20.73
C ARG A 43 9.52 -3.05 -20.77
N GLU A 44 9.17 -3.68 -21.89
CA GLU A 44 7.87 -4.30 -22.05
C GLU A 44 7.81 -5.69 -21.40
N PHE A 45 6.74 -5.96 -20.67
CA PHE A 45 6.46 -7.24 -20.01
C PHE A 45 5.17 -7.84 -20.59
N LYS A 46 5.30 -8.55 -21.74
CA LYS A 46 4.14 -9.05 -22.51
C LYS A 46 3.58 -10.41 -22.06
N HIS A 47 4.43 -11.24 -21.46
CA HIS A 47 4.11 -12.63 -21.16
C HIS A 47 4.21 -12.87 -19.65
N GLY A 48 3.11 -12.88 -18.95
CA GLY A 48 3.02 -13.18 -17.52
C GLY A 48 2.01 -14.26 -17.23
N PRO A 49 1.88 -14.69 -15.99
CA PRO A 49 2.59 -14.17 -14.82
C PRO A 49 4.03 -14.73 -14.70
N TYR A 50 4.97 -13.82 -14.44
CA TYR A 50 6.38 -14.15 -14.25
C TYR A 50 6.63 -14.90 -12.94
N GLY A 51 7.66 -15.74 -12.94
CA GLY A 51 8.14 -16.44 -11.76
C GLY A 51 9.10 -15.60 -10.91
N LYS A 52 9.49 -16.15 -9.77
CA LYS A 52 10.37 -15.51 -8.79
C LYS A 52 11.76 -15.11 -9.33
N SER A 53 12.26 -15.80 -10.35
CA SER A 53 13.55 -15.48 -10.99
C SER A 53 13.60 -14.07 -11.58
N LEU A 54 12.47 -13.49 -11.96
CA LEU A 54 12.43 -12.10 -12.40
C LEU A 54 12.85 -11.14 -11.29
N LEU A 55 12.43 -11.37 -10.05
CA LEU A 55 12.75 -10.48 -8.90
C LEU A 55 14.25 -10.37 -8.64
N SER A 56 15.03 -11.44 -8.88
CA SER A 56 16.49 -11.41 -8.71
C SER A 56 17.22 -10.58 -9.77
N GLN A 57 16.54 -10.26 -10.88
CA GLN A 57 17.10 -9.50 -11.99
C GLN A 57 16.70 -8.01 -11.95
N LEU A 58 15.68 -7.65 -11.16
CA LEU A 58 15.16 -6.30 -11.13
C LEU A 58 15.77 -5.48 -9.99
N PRO A 59 16.30 -4.29 -10.27
CA PRO A 59 16.70 -3.35 -9.23
C PRO A 59 15.46 -2.81 -8.52
N LEU A 60 15.30 -3.15 -7.24
CA LEU A 60 14.11 -2.79 -6.46
C LEU A 60 14.30 -1.51 -5.66
N ILE A 61 13.27 -0.67 -5.68
CA ILE A 61 13.14 0.56 -4.89
C ILE A 61 12.22 0.28 -3.71
N PHE A 62 12.68 0.62 -2.51
CA PHE A 62 11.97 0.36 -1.26
C PHE A 62 11.47 1.66 -0.63
N ARG A 63 10.43 1.55 0.15
CA ARG A 63 10.06 2.55 1.14
C ARG A 63 11.04 2.52 2.31
N GLU A 64 11.03 3.56 3.13
CA GLU A 64 11.79 3.68 4.37
C GLU A 64 11.45 2.59 5.39
N LYS A 65 12.35 2.35 6.34
CA LYS A 65 12.10 1.46 7.47
C LYS A 65 10.91 1.96 8.29
N GLY A 66 10.03 1.04 8.68
CA GLY A 66 8.79 1.37 9.41
C GLY A 66 7.57 1.61 8.50
N SER A 67 7.74 1.71 7.18
CA SER A 67 6.61 1.76 6.24
C SER A 67 5.86 0.42 6.19
N GLY A 68 4.54 0.45 6.31
CA GLY A 68 3.69 -0.74 6.12
C GLY A 68 3.81 -1.35 4.72
N THR A 69 3.90 -0.52 3.68
CA THR A 69 4.16 -0.96 2.29
C THR A 69 5.46 -1.75 2.19
N ARG A 70 6.54 -1.25 2.82
CA ARG A 70 7.81 -1.97 2.88
C ARG A 70 7.70 -3.31 3.58
N GLN A 71 7.05 -3.36 4.75
CA GLN A 71 6.89 -4.59 5.51
C GLN A 71 6.17 -5.67 4.70
N VAL A 72 5.11 -5.29 3.97
CA VAL A 72 4.38 -6.19 3.08
C VAL A 72 5.27 -6.68 1.94
N MET A 73 6.00 -5.77 1.27
CA MET A 73 6.94 -6.10 0.20
C MET A 73 8.05 -7.03 0.70
N GLU A 74 8.71 -6.72 1.82
CA GLU A 74 9.79 -7.55 2.38
C GLU A 74 9.30 -8.94 2.80
N SER A 75 8.09 -9.04 3.37
CA SER A 75 7.48 -10.32 3.72
C SER A 75 7.21 -11.18 2.48
N PHE A 76 6.74 -10.56 1.40
CA PHE A 76 6.55 -11.25 0.11
C PHE A 76 7.90 -11.73 -0.45
N LEU A 77 8.90 -10.87 -0.56
CA LEU A 77 10.22 -11.20 -1.09
C LEU A 77 10.89 -12.32 -0.29
N LYS A 78 10.78 -12.27 1.05
CA LYS A 78 11.29 -13.32 1.94
C LYS A 78 10.64 -14.68 1.64
N LYS A 79 9.33 -14.72 1.42
CA LYS A 79 8.60 -15.95 1.06
C LYS A 79 9.04 -16.51 -0.30
N GLN A 80 9.46 -15.66 -1.24
CA GLN A 80 9.96 -16.10 -2.53
C GLN A 80 11.36 -16.75 -2.44
N ASN A 81 12.10 -16.45 -1.34
CA ASN A 81 13.46 -16.96 -1.08
C ASN A 81 14.40 -16.75 -2.28
N VAL A 82 14.45 -15.52 -2.78
CA VAL A 82 15.37 -15.11 -3.84
C VAL A 82 16.20 -13.91 -3.40
N PRO A 83 17.47 -13.81 -3.83
CA PRO A 83 18.26 -12.60 -3.61
C PRO A 83 17.63 -11.45 -4.40
N VAL A 84 17.57 -10.28 -3.79
CA VAL A 84 17.02 -9.06 -4.42
C VAL A 84 18.07 -7.97 -4.49
N ILE A 85 18.07 -7.22 -5.59
CA ILE A 85 18.93 -6.06 -5.77
C ILE A 85 18.22 -4.85 -5.19
N ARG A 86 18.67 -4.35 -4.04
CA ARG A 86 18.17 -3.09 -3.45
C ARG A 86 18.90 -1.92 -4.10
N LYS A 87 18.14 -1.05 -4.79
CA LYS A 87 18.72 0.09 -5.48
C LYS A 87 18.59 1.40 -4.70
N LEU A 88 17.39 1.70 -4.22
CA LEU A 88 17.06 2.95 -3.54
C LEU A 88 16.13 2.70 -2.36
N GLU A 89 16.17 3.62 -1.39
CA GLU A 89 15.21 3.73 -0.30
C GLU A 89 14.65 5.16 -0.26
N LEU A 90 13.33 5.31 -0.30
CA LEU A 90 12.64 6.60 -0.38
C LEU A 90 11.50 6.68 0.65
N THR A 91 11.21 7.90 1.11
CA THR A 91 10.38 8.16 2.29
C THR A 91 8.87 8.31 2.02
N SER A 92 8.43 8.21 0.77
CA SER A 92 6.99 8.26 0.44
C SER A 92 6.64 7.37 -0.75
N ASN A 93 5.38 6.94 -0.85
CA ASN A 93 4.90 6.21 -2.03
C ASN A 93 5.01 7.06 -3.28
N GLU A 94 4.80 8.38 -3.17
CA GLU A 94 4.94 9.30 -4.28
C GLU A 94 6.38 9.36 -4.78
N ALA A 95 7.37 9.48 -3.88
CA ALA A 95 8.78 9.48 -4.26
C ALA A 95 9.18 8.17 -4.96
N VAL A 96 8.73 7.01 -4.43
CA VAL A 96 8.96 5.71 -5.07
C VAL A 96 8.33 5.67 -6.46
N LYS A 97 7.09 6.14 -6.60
CA LYS A 97 6.38 6.20 -7.88
C LYS A 97 7.14 7.03 -8.92
N GLN A 98 7.59 8.22 -8.54
CA GLN A 98 8.37 9.08 -9.44
C GLN A 98 9.71 8.45 -9.84
N ALA A 99 10.40 7.78 -8.92
CA ALA A 99 11.65 7.07 -9.22
C ALA A 99 11.42 5.87 -10.17
N VAL A 100 10.33 5.11 -10.00
CA VAL A 100 9.95 4.04 -10.93
C VAL A 100 9.62 4.60 -12.30
N ARG A 101 8.84 5.69 -12.36
CA ARG A 101 8.50 6.37 -13.61
C ARG A 101 9.74 6.86 -14.36
N ALA A 102 10.74 7.36 -13.64
CA ALA A 102 12.03 7.81 -14.19
C ALA A 102 12.97 6.66 -14.59
N GLY A 103 12.53 5.39 -14.53
CA GLY A 103 13.36 4.24 -14.94
C GLY A 103 14.45 3.85 -13.93
N LEU A 104 14.43 4.40 -12.71
CA LEU A 104 15.46 4.11 -11.71
C LEU A 104 15.36 2.71 -11.11
N GLY A 105 14.25 2.00 -11.33
CA GLY A 105 14.04 0.64 -10.85
C GLY A 105 12.56 0.27 -10.79
N TYR A 106 12.26 -0.77 -10.03
CA TYR A 106 10.93 -1.37 -9.89
C TYR A 106 10.51 -1.37 -8.42
N SER A 107 9.20 -1.42 -8.15
CA SER A 107 8.74 -1.51 -6.77
C SER A 107 7.45 -2.29 -6.66
N ILE A 108 7.16 -2.82 -5.47
CA ILE A 108 5.83 -3.35 -5.13
C ILE A 108 5.05 -2.22 -4.45
N MET A 109 4.00 -1.74 -5.12
CA MET A 109 3.30 -0.52 -4.75
C MET A 109 1.79 -0.71 -4.64
N PRO A 110 1.13 0.07 -3.76
CA PRO A 110 -0.34 0.09 -3.68
C PRO A 110 -0.95 0.64 -4.98
N LEU A 111 -1.91 -0.09 -5.54
CA LEU A 111 -2.60 0.28 -6.78
C LEU A 111 -3.28 1.66 -6.69
N ILE A 112 -3.82 1.99 -5.51
CA ILE A 112 -4.62 3.20 -5.32
C ILE A 112 -3.90 4.50 -5.71
N GLY A 113 -2.57 4.52 -5.61
CA GLY A 113 -1.75 5.69 -6.00
C GLY A 113 -1.27 5.70 -7.46
N LEU A 114 -1.73 4.75 -8.30
CA LEU A 114 -1.15 4.51 -9.64
C LEU A 114 -2.10 4.82 -10.79
N ARG A 115 -3.36 5.18 -10.50
CA ARG A 115 -4.42 5.30 -11.52
C ARG A 115 -4.03 6.16 -12.71
N ASN A 116 -3.55 7.37 -12.44
CA ASN A 116 -3.24 8.33 -13.51
C ASN A 116 -2.05 7.87 -14.36
N GLU A 117 -1.02 7.33 -13.72
CA GLU A 117 0.17 6.84 -14.40
C GLU A 117 -0.12 5.60 -15.26
N LEU A 118 -1.01 4.74 -14.81
CA LEU A 118 -1.46 3.58 -15.60
C LEU A 118 -2.32 4.02 -16.79
N LEU A 119 -3.28 4.92 -16.58
CA LEU A 119 -4.12 5.46 -17.66
C LEU A 119 -3.30 6.21 -18.72
N ASN A 120 -2.30 6.97 -18.30
CA ASN A 120 -1.41 7.74 -19.17
C ASN A 120 -0.24 6.90 -19.74
N LYS A 121 -0.21 5.59 -19.49
CA LYS A 121 0.86 4.68 -19.94
C LYS A 121 2.27 5.15 -19.52
N GLN A 122 2.39 5.71 -18.34
CA GLN A 122 3.67 6.13 -17.75
C GLN A 122 4.26 5.03 -16.86
N LEU A 123 3.40 4.16 -16.35
CA LEU A 123 3.75 2.97 -15.57
C LEU A 123 2.99 1.76 -16.11
N GLN A 124 3.51 0.59 -15.84
CA GLN A 124 2.87 -0.69 -16.09
C GLN A 124 2.87 -1.57 -14.85
N ILE A 125 1.84 -2.39 -14.72
CA ILE A 125 1.82 -3.50 -13.79
C ILE A 125 2.50 -4.68 -14.46
N ILE A 126 3.45 -5.28 -13.75
CA ILE A 126 4.19 -6.45 -14.20
C ILE A 126 3.51 -7.67 -13.58
N PRO A 127 2.85 -8.52 -14.40
CA PRO A 127 2.18 -9.71 -13.90
C PRO A 127 3.18 -10.67 -13.25
N MET A 128 2.99 -10.98 -11.96
CA MET A 128 3.87 -11.86 -11.22
C MET A 128 3.10 -12.87 -10.38
N LYS A 129 3.60 -14.10 -10.31
CA LYS A 129 3.02 -15.14 -9.45
C LYS A 129 3.04 -14.70 -7.99
N GLY A 130 1.88 -14.78 -7.34
CA GLY A 130 1.69 -14.37 -5.95
C GLY A 130 1.39 -12.88 -5.75
N LEU A 131 1.26 -12.09 -6.82
CA LEU A 131 0.73 -10.74 -6.78
C LEU A 131 -0.65 -10.68 -7.45
N PRO A 132 -1.53 -9.76 -7.04
CA PRO A 132 -1.33 -8.73 -6.01
C PRO A 132 -1.29 -9.28 -4.59
N ILE A 133 -0.51 -8.64 -3.72
CA ILE A 133 -0.64 -8.85 -2.29
C ILE A 133 -1.87 -8.07 -1.83
N LYS A 134 -2.80 -8.77 -1.18
CA LYS A 134 -4.02 -8.16 -0.65
C LYS A 134 -3.88 -7.95 0.84
N THR A 135 -4.11 -6.72 1.30
CA THR A 135 -4.22 -6.32 2.71
C THR A 135 -5.49 -5.49 2.87
N THR A 136 -5.84 -5.11 4.10
CA THR A 136 -6.99 -4.24 4.34
C THR A 136 -6.51 -2.94 4.96
N TRP A 137 -6.92 -1.80 4.41
CA TRP A 137 -6.76 -0.51 5.07
C TRP A 137 -7.80 -0.35 6.16
N ARG A 138 -7.31 -0.02 7.35
CA ARG A 138 -8.11 0.11 8.56
C ARG A 138 -7.91 1.47 9.19
N LEU A 139 -9.02 2.08 9.56
CA LEU A 139 -8.99 3.18 10.53
C LEU A 139 -8.92 2.56 11.91
N ILE A 140 -7.93 2.94 12.71
CA ILE A 140 -7.74 2.43 14.07
C ILE A 140 -7.77 3.57 15.09
N TRP A 141 -8.15 3.26 16.33
CA TRP A 141 -8.11 4.16 17.48
C TRP A 141 -7.86 3.38 18.77
N LEU A 142 -7.44 4.05 19.84
CA LEU A 142 -7.21 3.39 21.12
C LEU A 142 -8.51 2.80 21.66
N SER A 143 -8.46 1.53 22.09
CA SER A 143 -9.60 0.87 22.73
C SER A 143 -9.98 1.59 24.00
N GLY A 144 -11.29 1.82 24.19
CA GLY A 144 -11.83 2.51 25.36
C GLY A 144 -11.63 4.03 25.37
N LYS A 145 -11.03 4.62 24.33
CA LYS A 145 -10.88 6.09 24.22
C LYS A 145 -12.24 6.78 24.13
N LYS A 146 -12.46 7.79 24.98
CA LYS A 146 -13.59 8.68 24.86
C LYS A 146 -13.32 9.69 23.75
N HIS A 147 -13.95 9.50 22.62
CA HIS A 147 -13.83 10.43 21.49
C HIS A 147 -14.45 11.79 21.77
N SER A 148 -13.82 12.84 21.24
CA SER A 148 -14.41 14.18 21.16
C SER A 148 -15.70 14.17 20.32
N PRO A 149 -16.57 15.18 20.42
CA PRO A 149 -17.77 15.30 19.58
C PRO A 149 -17.44 15.25 18.08
N VAL A 150 -16.35 15.89 17.66
CA VAL A 150 -15.89 15.91 16.28
C VAL A 150 -15.44 14.50 15.82
N ALA A 151 -14.63 13.82 16.63
CA ALA A 151 -14.19 12.47 16.31
C ALA A 151 -15.37 11.48 16.26
N LYS A 152 -16.36 11.60 17.13
CA LYS A 152 -17.60 10.82 17.08
C LYS A 152 -18.39 11.07 15.81
N ALA A 153 -18.56 12.34 15.43
CA ALA A 153 -19.28 12.72 14.22
C ALA A 153 -18.59 12.17 12.97
N PHE A 154 -17.26 12.28 12.89
CA PHE A 154 -16.45 11.72 11.81
C PHE A 154 -16.62 10.19 11.69
N LEU A 155 -16.50 9.47 12.80
CA LEU A 155 -16.64 8.01 12.83
C LEU A 155 -18.07 7.58 12.43
N SER A 156 -19.09 8.31 12.91
CA SER A 156 -20.49 8.05 12.55
C SER A 156 -20.74 8.32 11.06
N TYR A 157 -20.18 9.40 10.53
CA TYR A 157 -20.24 9.71 9.10
C TYR A 157 -19.60 8.60 8.27
N LEU A 158 -18.38 8.18 8.60
CA LEU A 158 -17.72 7.08 7.88
C LEU A 158 -18.50 5.79 7.96
N LYS A 159 -19.05 5.42 9.12
CA LYS A 159 -19.89 4.21 9.26
C LYS A 159 -21.09 4.26 8.32
N LYS A 160 -21.74 5.41 8.20
CA LYS A 160 -22.93 5.61 7.34
C LYS A 160 -22.58 5.63 5.86
N GLU A 161 -21.53 6.39 5.48
CA GLU A 161 -21.25 6.75 4.10
C GLU A 161 -20.18 5.87 3.43
N ARG A 162 -19.49 4.99 4.17
CA ARG A 162 -18.37 4.20 3.67
C ARG A 162 -18.69 3.48 2.37
N ALA A 163 -19.80 2.76 2.31
CA ALA A 163 -20.16 1.99 1.11
C ALA A 163 -20.33 2.91 -0.10
N ARG A 164 -21.01 4.06 0.06
CA ARG A 164 -21.19 5.06 -1.00
C ARG A 164 -19.88 5.69 -1.44
N ILE A 165 -18.99 6.00 -0.49
CA ILE A 165 -17.66 6.55 -0.80
C ILE A 165 -16.83 5.54 -1.59
N ILE A 166 -16.83 4.27 -1.20
CA ILE A 166 -16.11 3.20 -1.91
C ILE A 166 -16.64 3.09 -3.34
N GLU A 167 -17.95 2.95 -3.50
CA GLU A 167 -18.59 2.83 -4.82
C GLU A 167 -18.26 4.00 -5.73
N ASN A 168 -18.41 5.22 -5.26
CA ASN A 168 -18.25 6.41 -6.10
C ASN A 168 -16.80 6.78 -6.39
N THR A 169 -15.88 6.46 -5.47
CA THR A 169 -14.48 6.95 -5.55
C THR A 169 -13.49 5.85 -5.86
N PHE A 170 -13.72 4.64 -5.35
CA PHE A 170 -12.76 3.55 -5.38
C PHE A 170 -13.21 2.32 -6.18
N ARG A 171 -14.34 2.38 -6.87
CA ARG A 171 -14.87 1.27 -7.68
C ARG A 171 -13.83 0.73 -8.66
N TRP A 172 -13.12 1.58 -9.40
CA TRP A 172 -12.07 1.20 -10.33
C TRP A 172 -10.96 0.37 -9.68
N PHE A 173 -10.66 0.68 -8.42
CA PHE A 173 -9.63 0.00 -7.64
C PHE A 173 -10.10 -1.37 -7.14
N GLU A 174 -11.36 -1.48 -6.75
CA GLU A 174 -11.96 -2.76 -6.31
C GLU A 174 -12.09 -3.73 -7.49
N GLU A 175 -12.48 -3.24 -8.67
CA GLU A 175 -12.69 -4.02 -9.89
C GLU A 175 -11.40 -4.35 -10.65
N TYR A 176 -10.27 -3.73 -10.31
CA TYR A 176 -9.00 -3.99 -10.98
C TYR A 176 -8.44 -5.37 -10.59
N GLU A 177 -8.29 -6.26 -11.58
CA GLU A 177 -7.76 -7.63 -11.47
C GLU A 177 -6.29 -7.75 -11.88
#